data_a5302366df3696217ca06e3a244ac012
#
_entry.id   a5302366df3696217ca06e3a244ac012
#
_cell.length_a   1.000
_cell.length_b   1.000
_cell.length_c   1.000
_cell.angle_alpha   90.00
_cell.angle_beta   90.00
_cell.angle_gamma   90.00
#
_symmetry.space_group_name_H-M   'P 1'
#
loop_
_entity.id
_entity.type
_entity.pdbx_description
1 polymer ?
#
loop_
_entity_poly.entity_id
_entity_poly.type
_entity_poly.pdbx_seq_one_letter_code
_entity_poly.pdbx_strand_id
1 'polypeptide(L)'
;TIVIHFPFRLMSGLAGSFFKELSDTMQLTLVASFLVTWLLLPVLHLVIGYKKRLRPKDLDVKTLEENSIRKVHFLTVVYRKPLVAAGFVLLLGLGGWYASSRLSSGFLPDLDEGTIVLDYHSPAGTDIEETDRLCRQMERIIMAHPDVETYSRRTALGMSFKTRPSNFGDYLIQLKTDRKTSTPEVISDLRREISQAVPLMTIGFGQRIADLLGDLMSTAQPVEVKIFGNDYETLQKVAARAEKVMEAVPGIVDIDNGLIPAGASIVFTPNQERLSLFGISLTDFQEQLTAHTGGVPLCQPANMIEPNPAQAAMTGGLQIGSVQDGEQMRRILLRFTDFADNSPERLEQQPIFLPDGSTRPLGFFCDVRVIPGEIEQRREDLKSNITLTARLENRDLGSAIADLQASLDAQLHLPAGYSISYGGAYSEQQQSFRELIMILSLAVLLVFAVLMFLFREWRISLAVLFISVLGICGCLLALWLTGVPLNVSSYTGIIMVVGIIAENAIFTVWQYRMNRRTGGDVSEAVDYAIALRIRPKLMTAIGAVLALMPLALGIGLGAQMQQPLAVAVIGGFIVGLPLLLLVLPSIMLLIYKKRE
;
A
#
# COMPACT_ATOMS: atom_id res chain seq x y z
N THR A 1 -27.17 4.67 -8.41
CA THR A 1 -26.04 4.17 -7.55
C THR A 1 -25.38 2.95 -8.18
N ILE A 2 -26.07 1.84 -8.54
CA ILE A 2 -25.47 0.61 -9.13
C ILE A 2 -24.57 0.93 -10.34
N VAL A 3 -25.02 1.79 -11.26
CA VAL A 3 -24.30 2.18 -12.48
C VAL A 3 -22.91 2.77 -12.20
N ILE A 4 -22.73 3.41 -11.06
CA ILE A 4 -21.47 4.08 -10.67
C ILE A 4 -20.46 3.06 -10.16
N HIS A 5 -20.93 1.99 -9.52
CA HIS A 5 -20.06 0.93 -9.01
C HIS A 5 -19.61 -0.05 -10.09
N PHE A 6 -20.36 -0.16 -11.20
CA PHE A 6 -20.02 -1.10 -12.27
C PHE A 6 -18.61 -0.92 -12.86
N PRO A 7 -18.11 0.31 -13.12
CA PRO A 7 -16.78 0.51 -13.68
C PRO A 7 -15.63 0.03 -12.80
N PHE A 8 -15.81 -0.10 -11.48
CA PHE A 8 -14.76 -0.62 -10.58
C PHE A 8 -14.35 -2.07 -10.89
N ARG A 9 -15.21 -2.83 -11.59
CA ARG A 9 -14.87 -4.18 -12.07
C ARG A 9 -13.80 -4.19 -13.16
N LEU A 10 -13.52 -3.05 -13.76
CA LEU A 10 -12.53 -2.89 -14.83
C LEU A 10 -11.14 -2.56 -14.30
N MET A 11 -11.00 -2.35 -12.99
CA MET A 11 -9.70 -2.09 -12.37
C MET A 11 -8.82 -3.34 -12.40
N SER A 12 -7.52 -3.10 -12.58
CA SER A 12 -6.46 -4.12 -12.57
C SER A 12 -5.55 -3.97 -11.34
N GLY A 13 -4.60 -4.88 -11.18
CA GLY A 13 -3.63 -4.86 -10.10
C GLY A 13 -4.23 -5.13 -8.71
N LEU A 14 -3.46 -4.80 -7.66
CA LEU A 14 -3.85 -5.01 -6.26
C LEU A 14 -5.09 -4.19 -5.87
N ALA A 15 -5.11 -2.91 -6.24
CA ALA A 15 -6.26 -2.04 -6.00
C ALA A 15 -7.53 -2.59 -6.69
N GLY A 16 -7.39 -3.10 -7.92
CA GLY A 16 -8.49 -3.73 -8.66
C GLY A 16 -9.08 -4.93 -7.94
N SER A 17 -8.26 -5.82 -7.41
CA SER A 17 -8.71 -6.99 -6.65
C SER A 17 -9.53 -6.59 -5.43
N PHE A 18 -9.06 -5.59 -4.67
CA PHE A 18 -9.75 -5.09 -3.48
C PHE A 18 -11.08 -4.39 -3.83
N PHE A 19 -11.07 -3.48 -4.81
CA PHE A 19 -12.25 -2.69 -5.14
C PHE A 19 -13.31 -3.45 -5.94
N LYS A 20 -12.92 -4.50 -6.66
CA LYS A 20 -13.86 -5.40 -7.32
C LYS A 20 -14.78 -6.09 -6.30
N GLU A 21 -14.20 -6.70 -5.26
CA GLU A 21 -14.97 -7.37 -4.21
C GLU A 21 -15.85 -6.38 -3.42
N LEU A 22 -15.32 -5.19 -3.12
CA LEU A 22 -16.08 -4.11 -2.48
C LEU A 22 -17.25 -3.67 -3.34
N SER A 23 -17.03 -3.45 -4.65
CA SER A 23 -18.06 -3.04 -5.61
C SER A 23 -19.15 -4.10 -5.77
N ASP A 24 -18.79 -5.37 -5.88
CA ASP A 24 -19.74 -6.48 -6.00
C ASP A 24 -20.60 -6.61 -4.75
N THR A 25 -20.00 -6.50 -3.57
CA THR A 25 -20.72 -6.48 -2.28
C THR A 25 -21.68 -5.30 -2.19
N MET A 26 -21.25 -4.10 -2.59
CA MET A 26 -22.12 -2.91 -2.61
C MET A 26 -23.28 -3.07 -3.59
N GLN A 27 -23.03 -3.57 -4.80
CA GLN A 27 -24.09 -3.81 -5.80
C GLN A 27 -25.12 -4.82 -5.29
N LEU A 28 -24.66 -5.94 -4.71
CA LEU A 28 -25.54 -6.97 -4.16
C LEU A 28 -26.38 -6.41 -3.00
N THR A 29 -25.75 -5.63 -2.11
CA THR A 29 -26.42 -4.97 -0.98
C THR A 29 -27.48 -3.98 -1.46
N LEU A 30 -27.20 -3.20 -2.51
CA LEU A 30 -28.16 -2.26 -3.09
C LEU A 30 -29.36 -2.99 -3.73
N VAL A 31 -29.13 -4.10 -4.43
CA VAL A 31 -30.21 -4.94 -4.98
C VAL A 31 -31.05 -5.54 -3.85
N ALA A 32 -30.41 -6.10 -2.82
CA ALA A 32 -31.11 -6.65 -1.67
C ALA A 32 -31.92 -5.58 -0.94
N SER A 33 -31.34 -4.39 -0.70
CA SER A 33 -32.04 -3.24 -0.10
C SER A 33 -33.25 -2.79 -0.92
N PHE A 34 -33.14 -2.77 -2.23
CA PHE A 34 -34.27 -2.47 -3.11
C PHE A 34 -35.39 -3.51 -2.95
N LEU A 35 -35.08 -4.79 -2.97
CA LEU A 35 -36.05 -5.87 -2.79
C LEU A 35 -36.73 -5.82 -1.42
N VAL A 36 -35.95 -5.60 -0.35
CA VAL A 36 -36.48 -5.45 1.02
C VAL A 36 -37.42 -4.24 1.11
N THR A 37 -37.02 -3.10 0.56
CA THR A 37 -37.84 -1.90 0.57
C THR A 37 -39.13 -2.08 -0.24
N TRP A 38 -39.06 -2.75 -1.37
CA TRP A 38 -40.21 -2.95 -2.26
C TRP A 38 -41.18 -4.01 -1.72
N LEU A 39 -40.68 -5.11 -1.17
CA LEU A 39 -41.50 -6.25 -0.74
C LEU A 39 -41.86 -6.18 0.75
N LEU A 40 -40.86 -5.93 1.62
CA LEU A 40 -41.04 -6.05 3.07
C LEU A 40 -41.62 -4.81 3.73
N LEU A 41 -41.23 -3.61 3.26
CA LEU A 41 -41.69 -2.36 3.87
C LEU A 41 -43.21 -2.16 3.80
N PRO A 42 -43.92 -2.42 2.68
CA PRO A 42 -45.39 -2.37 2.62
C PRO A 42 -46.04 -3.37 3.55
N VAL A 43 -45.53 -4.60 3.62
CA VAL A 43 -46.05 -5.65 4.51
C VAL A 43 -45.89 -5.25 5.99
N LEU A 44 -44.71 -4.75 6.39
CA LEU A 44 -44.46 -4.25 7.73
C LEU A 44 -45.38 -3.09 8.08
N HIS A 45 -45.60 -2.16 7.14
CA HIS A 45 -46.50 -1.05 7.33
C HIS A 45 -47.95 -1.52 7.62
N LEU A 46 -48.44 -2.49 6.85
CA LEU A 46 -49.76 -3.09 7.04
C LEU A 46 -49.85 -3.82 8.39
N VAL A 47 -48.86 -4.63 8.74
CA VAL A 47 -48.84 -5.40 10.00
C VAL A 47 -48.81 -4.49 11.25
N ILE A 48 -47.93 -3.48 11.23
CA ILE A 48 -47.77 -2.54 12.33
C ILE A 48 -48.94 -1.58 12.41
N GLY A 49 -49.40 -1.07 11.27
CA GLY A 49 -50.53 -0.13 11.18
C GLY A 49 -51.86 -0.76 11.56
N TYR A 50 -52.07 -2.06 11.19
CA TYR A 50 -53.29 -2.80 11.54
C TYR A 50 -53.46 -2.95 13.09
N LYS A 51 -52.36 -3.22 13.81
CA LYS A 51 -52.39 -3.36 15.27
C LYS A 51 -52.64 -2.05 16.01
N LYS A 52 -52.25 -0.90 15.46
CA LYS A 52 -52.37 0.39 16.18
C LYS A 52 -53.59 1.22 15.82
N ARG A 53 -54.45 0.78 14.88
CA ARG A 53 -55.57 1.62 14.37
C ARG A 53 -55.17 3.10 14.29
N LEU A 54 -54.04 3.36 13.63
CA LEU A 54 -53.64 4.73 13.31
C LEU A 54 -54.68 5.25 12.32
N ARG A 55 -55.78 5.82 12.87
CA ARG A 55 -56.62 6.67 12.03
C ARG A 55 -55.70 7.71 11.43
N PRO A 56 -55.64 7.84 10.08
CA PRO A 56 -55.03 9.02 9.54
C PRO A 56 -55.76 10.17 10.17
N LYS A 57 -55.12 10.98 11.04
CA LYS A 57 -55.57 12.34 11.26
C LYS A 57 -55.74 12.87 9.84
N ASP A 58 -56.88 13.47 9.56
CA ASP A 58 -57.10 14.20 8.31
C ASP A 58 -56.05 15.31 8.26
N LEU A 59 -54.86 14.90 7.90
CA LEU A 59 -53.74 15.79 7.58
C LEU A 59 -54.09 16.31 6.21
N ASP A 60 -54.72 17.49 6.20
CA ASP A 60 -54.97 18.20 4.97
C ASP A 60 -53.65 18.38 4.25
N VAL A 61 -53.41 17.55 3.23
CA VAL A 61 -52.16 17.51 2.48
C VAL A 61 -51.81 18.91 1.95
N LYS A 62 -52.83 19.72 1.64
CA LYS A 62 -52.68 21.13 1.22
C LYS A 62 -52.09 22.00 2.32
N THR A 63 -52.57 21.88 3.57
CA THR A 63 -52.03 22.67 4.69
C THR A 63 -50.60 22.26 5.06
N LEU A 64 -50.21 21.00 4.87
CA LEU A 64 -48.82 20.57 5.03
C LEU A 64 -47.90 21.08 3.90
N GLU A 65 -48.41 21.10 2.68
CA GLU A 65 -47.70 21.66 1.54
C GLU A 65 -47.49 23.17 1.68
N GLU A 66 -48.55 23.94 2.01
CA GLU A 66 -48.47 25.39 2.27
C GLU A 66 -47.51 25.74 3.42
N ASN A 67 -47.58 24.99 4.52
CA ASN A 67 -46.66 25.17 5.65
C ASN A 67 -45.20 24.83 5.28
N SER A 68 -45.00 23.87 4.41
CA SER A 68 -43.65 23.51 3.91
C SER A 68 -43.08 24.60 3.01
N ILE A 69 -43.88 25.16 2.09
CA ILE A 69 -43.49 26.27 1.21
C ILE A 69 -43.16 27.52 2.06
N ARG A 70 -43.96 27.83 3.06
CA ARG A 70 -43.75 28.98 3.96
C ARG A 70 -42.43 28.89 4.76
N LYS A 71 -42.06 27.69 5.20
CA LYS A 71 -40.78 27.42 5.90
C LYS A 71 -39.56 27.59 5.03
N VAL A 72 -39.69 27.43 3.70
CA VAL A 72 -38.60 27.48 2.73
C VAL A 72 -38.45 28.89 2.13
N HIS A 73 -39.27 29.86 2.51
CA HIS A 73 -39.27 31.22 1.95
C HIS A 73 -37.88 31.90 1.98
N PHE A 74 -37.07 31.67 3.01
CA PHE A 74 -35.70 32.18 3.05
C PHE A 74 -34.83 31.63 1.90
N LEU A 75 -34.94 30.34 1.61
CA LEU A 75 -34.19 29.74 0.50
C LEU A 75 -34.68 30.25 -0.86
N THR A 76 -35.99 30.50 -1.02
CA THR A 76 -36.55 31.05 -2.28
C THR A 76 -35.94 32.41 -2.64
N VAL A 77 -35.75 33.29 -1.64
CA VAL A 77 -35.13 34.59 -1.84
C VAL A 77 -33.67 34.45 -2.30
N VAL A 78 -32.95 33.44 -1.81
CA VAL A 78 -31.53 33.21 -2.11
C VAL A 78 -31.35 32.64 -3.53
N TYR A 79 -32.05 31.54 -3.88
CA TYR A 79 -31.82 30.89 -5.18
C TYR A 79 -32.47 31.62 -6.37
N ARG A 80 -33.42 32.54 -6.11
CA ARG A 80 -33.94 33.43 -7.15
C ARG A 80 -32.91 34.50 -7.59
N LYS A 81 -31.80 34.67 -6.86
CA LYS A 81 -30.69 35.55 -7.24
C LYS A 81 -29.55 34.71 -7.87
N PRO A 82 -29.47 34.59 -9.19
CA PRO A 82 -28.48 33.75 -9.86
C PRO A 82 -27.02 34.13 -9.55
N LEU A 83 -26.78 35.41 -9.23
CA LEU A 83 -25.44 35.86 -8.80
C LEU A 83 -24.96 35.22 -7.51
N VAL A 84 -25.86 34.92 -6.56
CA VAL A 84 -25.51 34.22 -5.30
C VAL A 84 -25.10 32.80 -5.58
N ALA A 85 -25.85 32.09 -6.44
CA ALA A 85 -25.52 30.75 -6.86
C ALA A 85 -24.18 30.71 -7.63
N ALA A 86 -23.95 31.67 -8.54
CA ALA A 86 -22.69 31.80 -9.28
C ALA A 86 -21.50 32.10 -8.33
N GLY A 87 -21.68 33.01 -7.36
CA GLY A 87 -20.68 33.32 -6.33
C GLY A 87 -20.31 32.09 -5.49
N PHE A 88 -21.32 31.30 -5.07
CA PHE A 88 -21.09 30.05 -4.34
C PHE A 88 -20.33 29.02 -5.17
N VAL A 89 -20.67 28.85 -6.45
CA VAL A 89 -19.98 27.94 -7.38
C VAL A 89 -18.53 28.38 -7.58
N LEU A 90 -18.28 29.68 -7.76
CA LEU A 90 -16.93 30.22 -7.91
C LEU A 90 -16.08 29.98 -6.65
N LEU A 91 -16.62 30.30 -5.48
CA LEU A 91 -15.94 30.10 -4.20
C LEU A 91 -15.61 28.63 -3.97
N LEU A 92 -16.57 27.75 -4.25
CA LEU A 92 -16.38 26.33 -4.13
C LEU A 92 -15.33 25.79 -5.11
N GLY A 93 -15.35 26.26 -6.36
CA GLY A 93 -14.36 25.89 -7.38
C GLY A 93 -12.95 26.35 -7.02
N LEU A 94 -12.79 27.59 -6.56
CA LEU A 94 -11.51 28.12 -6.07
C LEU A 94 -11.03 27.37 -4.82
N GLY A 95 -11.91 27.08 -3.89
CA GLY A 95 -11.59 26.30 -2.69
C GLY A 95 -11.16 24.88 -3.03
N GLY A 96 -11.88 24.20 -3.95
CA GLY A 96 -11.53 22.87 -4.42
C GLY A 96 -10.19 22.84 -5.17
N TRP A 97 -9.92 23.83 -6.01
CA TRP A 97 -8.64 23.96 -6.69
C TRP A 97 -7.49 24.18 -5.69
N TYR A 98 -7.69 25.06 -4.71
CA TYR A 98 -6.69 25.30 -3.66
C TYR A 98 -6.44 24.04 -2.83
N ALA A 99 -7.51 23.34 -2.41
CA ALA A 99 -7.38 22.09 -1.67
C ALA A 99 -6.63 21.02 -2.49
N SER A 100 -6.97 20.86 -3.77
CA SER A 100 -6.30 19.91 -4.66
C SER A 100 -4.80 20.18 -4.80
N SER A 101 -4.36 21.45 -4.80
CA SER A 101 -2.94 21.81 -4.90
C SER A 101 -2.14 21.58 -3.60
N ARG A 102 -2.82 21.37 -2.46
CA ARG A 102 -2.21 21.21 -1.14
C ARG A 102 -2.40 19.82 -0.54
N LEU A 103 -3.20 18.97 -1.18
CA LEU A 103 -3.44 17.62 -0.72
C LEU A 103 -2.19 16.75 -0.95
N SER A 104 -1.76 16.08 0.12
CA SER A 104 -0.79 14.99 0.04
C SER A 104 -1.38 13.80 -0.72
N SER A 105 -0.53 13.01 -1.36
CA SER A 105 -0.97 11.84 -2.11
C SER A 105 -0.27 10.56 -1.66
N GLY A 106 -1.04 9.49 -1.44
CA GLY A 106 -0.54 8.18 -1.08
C GLY A 106 -1.20 7.08 -1.90
N PHE A 107 -0.64 5.87 -1.90
CA PHE A 107 -1.25 4.74 -2.59
C PHE A 107 -2.40 4.17 -1.76
N LEU A 108 -2.10 3.67 -0.58
CA LEU A 108 -3.07 3.15 0.39
C LEU A 108 -3.04 4.02 1.65
N PRO A 109 -4.11 4.00 2.46
CA PRO A 109 -4.13 4.66 3.75
C PRO A 109 -3.09 4.07 4.70
N ASP A 110 -2.44 4.93 5.49
CA ASP A 110 -1.55 4.48 6.55
C ASP A 110 -2.35 3.73 7.63
N LEU A 111 -1.81 2.58 8.02
CA LEU A 111 -2.41 1.72 9.05
C LEU A 111 -1.55 1.80 10.30
N ASP A 112 -2.17 1.97 11.45
CA ASP A 112 -1.52 1.76 12.73
C ASP A 112 -1.86 0.36 13.25
N GLU A 113 -1.04 -0.61 12.88
CA GLU A 113 -1.27 -2.04 13.12
C GLU A 113 -0.86 -2.50 14.53
N GLY A 114 -0.06 -1.68 15.22
CA GLY A 114 0.54 -2.08 16.50
C GLY A 114 1.56 -3.21 16.38
N THR A 115 2.02 -3.50 15.15
CA THR A 115 3.01 -4.53 14.86
C THR A 115 4.07 -3.98 13.92
N ILE A 116 5.36 -4.13 14.29
CA ILE A 116 6.50 -3.65 13.51
C ILE A 116 7.24 -4.85 12.94
N VAL A 117 7.61 -4.77 11.67
CA VAL A 117 8.58 -5.66 11.03
C VAL A 117 9.90 -4.89 10.95
N LEU A 118 10.96 -5.45 11.52
CA LEU A 118 12.31 -4.89 11.48
C LEU A 118 13.22 -5.88 10.74
N ASP A 119 13.49 -5.59 9.48
CA ASP A 119 14.51 -6.30 8.72
C ASP A 119 15.91 -5.83 9.14
N TYR A 120 16.85 -6.75 9.22
CA TYR A 120 18.22 -6.42 9.52
C TYR A 120 19.21 -7.25 8.71
N HIS A 121 20.39 -6.67 8.48
CA HIS A 121 21.56 -7.42 8.05
C HIS A 121 22.84 -6.83 8.63
N SER A 122 23.75 -7.73 9.02
CA SER A 122 25.11 -7.40 9.37
C SER A 122 26.01 -7.42 8.12
N PRO A 123 27.25 -6.92 8.18
CA PRO A 123 28.17 -6.93 7.05
C PRO A 123 28.31 -8.32 6.40
N ALA A 124 28.51 -8.35 5.08
CA ALA A 124 28.64 -9.60 4.35
C ALA A 124 29.79 -10.45 4.89
N GLY A 125 29.54 -11.76 5.07
CA GLY A 125 30.52 -12.69 5.64
C GLY A 125 30.55 -12.73 7.18
N THR A 126 29.69 -11.96 7.87
CA THR A 126 29.55 -12.06 9.32
C THR A 126 28.99 -13.42 9.71
N ASP A 127 29.65 -14.06 10.66
CA ASP A 127 29.20 -15.34 11.21
C ASP A 127 27.91 -15.21 12.00
N ILE A 128 27.19 -16.32 12.15
CA ILE A 128 25.90 -16.36 12.85
C ILE A 128 26.04 -16.00 14.35
N GLU A 129 27.14 -16.36 14.98
CA GLU A 129 27.39 -16.05 16.40
C GLU A 129 27.59 -14.55 16.62
N GLU A 130 28.34 -13.90 15.74
CA GLU A 130 28.53 -12.44 15.79
C GLU A 130 27.25 -11.70 15.41
N THR A 131 26.52 -12.20 14.41
CA THR A 131 25.18 -11.65 14.08
C THR A 131 24.26 -11.75 15.30
N ASP A 132 24.22 -12.91 15.98
CA ASP A 132 23.43 -13.08 17.20
C ASP A 132 23.86 -12.14 18.33
N ARG A 133 25.17 -11.92 18.51
CA ARG A 133 25.71 -10.99 19.49
C ARG A 133 25.24 -9.55 19.26
N LEU A 134 25.26 -9.10 18.00
CA LEU A 134 24.76 -7.79 17.59
C LEU A 134 23.23 -7.70 17.78
N CYS A 135 22.51 -8.73 17.38
CA CYS A 135 21.06 -8.82 17.57
C CYS A 135 20.66 -8.72 19.05
N ARG A 136 21.38 -9.37 19.95
CA ARG A 136 21.13 -9.25 21.41
C ARG A 136 21.32 -7.84 21.95
N GLN A 137 22.12 -6.99 21.29
CA GLN A 137 22.22 -5.58 21.67
C GLN A 137 20.96 -4.83 21.21
N MET A 138 20.46 -5.10 19.99
CA MET A 138 19.20 -4.54 19.50
C MET A 138 18.01 -4.96 20.37
N GLU A 139 17.95 -6.23 20.79
CA GLU A 139 16.90 -6.78 21.64
C GLU A 139 16.76 -6.05 22.98
N ARG A 140 17.88 -5.65 23.57
CA ARG A 140 17.87 -4.85 24.82
C ARG A 140 17.21 -3.49 24.61
N ILE A 141 17.45 -2.86 23.47
CA ILE A 141 16.85 -1.57 23.12
C ILE A 141 15.36 -1.76 22.86
N ILE A 142 14.99 -2.77 22.04
CA ILE A 142 13.61 -3.09 21.70
C ILE A 142 12.77 -3.33 22.97
N MET A 143 13.27 -4.15 23.88
CA MET A 143 12.57 -4.47 25.13
C MET A 143 12.61 -3.36 26.18
N ALA A 144 13.53 -2.42 26.08
CA ALA A 144 13.57 -1.24 26.95
C ALA A 144 12.51 -0.20 26.58
N HIS A 145 11.99 -0.23 25.35
CA HIS A 145 10.99 0.73 24.91
C HIS A 145 9.63 0.49 25.62
N PRO A 146 9.02 1.52 26.24
CA PRO A 146 7.84 1.35 27.11
C PRO A 146 6.62 0.79 26.41
N ASP A 147 6.46 1.05 25.11
CA ASP A 147 5.30 0.64 24.32
C ASP A 147 5.45 -0.72 23.64
N VAL A 148 6.62 -1.37 23.73
CA VAL A 148 6.84 -2.72 23.24
C VAL A 148 6.29 -3.74 24.23
N GLU A 149 5.53 -4.72 23.76
CA GLU A 149 5.00 -5.83 24.54
C GLU A 149 5.92 -7.06 24.45
N THR A 150 6.26 -7.47 23.22
CA THR A 150 7.09 -8.65 22.96
C THR A 150 7.68 -8.59 21.55
N TYR A 151 8.65 -9.47 21.29
CA TYR A 151 9.20 -9.65 19.96
C TYR A 151 9.47 -11.11 19.64
N SER A 152 9.63 -11.39 18.36
CA SER A 152 10.10 -12.67 17.82
C SER A 152 11.15 -12.39 16.77
N ARG A 153 12.27 -13.12 16.79
CA ARG A 153 13.36 -12.97 15.82
C ARG A 153 13.54 -14.23 14.99
N ARG A 154 13.88 -14.03 13.72
CA ARG A 154 14.40 -15.07 12.83
C ARG A 154 15.75 -14.63 12.28
N THR A 155 16.73 -15.52 12.30
CA THR A 155 18.07 -15.30 11.74
C THR A 155 18.31 -16.36 10.68
N ALA A 156 18.90 -16.03 9.54
CA ALA A 156 19.13 -16.88 8.38
C ALA A 156 17.84 -17.45 7.74
N LEU A 157 16.69 -16.90 8.11
CA LEU A 157 15.38 -17.31 7.61
C LEU A 157 14.49 -16.06 7.43
N GLY A 158 13.80 -15.94 6.30
CA GLY A 158 12.86 -14.85 6.06
C GLY A 158 11.40 -15.22 6.36
N MET A 159 10.50 -14.24 6.31
CA MET A 159 9.04 -14.44 6.49
C MET A 159 8.46 -15.51 5.56
N SER A 160 8.95 -15.60 4.34
CA SER A 160 8.54 -16.59 3.33
C SER A 160 9.17 -17.97 3.50
N PHE A 161 9.81 -18.27 4.64
CA PHE A 161 10.58 -19.49 4.89
C PHE A 161 11.72 -19.74 3.88
N LYS A 162 12.12 -18.73 3.12
CA LYS A 162 13.30 -18.80 2.27
C LYS A 162 14.55 -18.71 3.14
N THR A 163 15.50 -19.60 2.90
CA THR A 163 16.82 -19.55 3.53
C THR A 163 17.55 -18.30 3.06
N ARG A 164 18.11 -17.55 3.99
CA ARG A 164 18.95 -16.37 3.74
C ARG A 164 20.36 -16.62 4.31
N PRO A 165 21.38 -15.86 3.91
CA PRO A 165 22.67 -15.90 4.57
C PRO A 165 22.58 -15.66 6.08
N SER A 166 23.58 -16.15 6.85
CA SER A 166 23.62 -16.08 8.31
C SER A 166 23.57 -14.66 8.88
N ASN A 167 23.95 -13.69 8.09
CA ASN A 167 23.98 -12.28 8.43
C ASN A 167 22.66 -11.52 8.19
N PHE A 168 21.59 -12.20 7.71
CA PHE A 168 20.27 -11.63 7.48
C PHE A 168 19.23 -12.17 8.44
N GLY A 169 18.25 -11.35 8.76
CA GLY A 169 17.08 -11.78 9.53
C GLY A 169 16.04 -10.70 9.68
N ASP A 170 15.00 -11.03 10.44
CA ASP A 170 13.92 -10.10 10.75
C ASP A 170 13.42 -10.25 12.18
N TYR A 171 12.83 -9.18 12.70
CA TYR A 171 12.05 -9.15 13.93
C TYR A 171 10.59 -8.88 13.61
N LEU A 172 9.71 -9.55 14.32
CA LEU A 172 8.33 -9.15 14.46
C LEU A 172 8.14 -8.62 15.87
N ILE A 173 7.87 -7.31 16.01
CA ILE A 173 7.75 -6.62 17.29
C ILE A 173 6.27 -6.27 17.49
N GLN A 174 5.70 -6.75 18.60
CA GLN A 174 4.33 -6.44 18.98
C GLN A 174 4.31 -5.29 19.96
N LEU A 175 3.50 -4.28 19.68
CA LEU A 175 3.28 -3.14 20.57
C LEU A 175 2.07 -3.38 21.50
N LYS A 176 2.09 -2.73 22.66
CA LYS A 176 0.98 -2.74 23.62
C LYS A 176 -0.28 -2.12 23.02
N THR A 177 -1.43 -2.65 23.36
CA THR A 177 -2.73 -2.17 22.87
C THR A 177 -3.14 -0.83 23.49
N ASP A 178 -2.73 -0.56 24.73
CA ASP A 178 -3.04 0.64 25.51
C ASP A 178 -1.97 1.76 25.39
N ARG A 179 -1.09 1.65 24.38
CA ARG A 179 -0.03 2.63 24.11
C ARG A 179 -0.61 4.00 23.76
N LYS A 180 0.18 5.03 24.07
CA LYS A 180 -0.16 6.44 23.73
C LYS A 180 0.52 6.91 22.45
N THR A 181 1.65 6.30 22.10
CA THR A 181 2.46 6.59 20.92
C THR A 181 1.98 5.80 19.71
N SER A 182 1.99 6.43 18.55
CA SER A 182 1.66 5.77 17.28
C SER A 182 2.79 4.82 16.85
N THR A 183 2.46 3.78 16.06
CA THR A 183 3.49 2.86 15.53
C THR A 183 4.60 3.57 14.76
N PRO A 184 4.36 4.59 13.90
CA PRO A 184 5.42 5.35 13.24
C PRO A 184 6.35 6.09 14.22
N GLU A 185 5.84 6.63 15.33
CA GLU A 185 6.67 7.29 16.34
C GLU A 185 7.59 6.29 17.06
N VAL A 186 7.06 5.12 17.43
CA VAL A 186 7.87 4.03 18.02
C VAL A 186 8.95 3.58 17.04
N ILE A 187 8.63 3.44 15.75
CA ILE A 187 9.62 3.11 14.71
C ILE A 187 10.74 4.16 14.66
N SER A 188 10.40 5.45 14.69
CA SER A 188 11.39 6.55 14.66
C SER A 188 12.31 6.52 15.88
N ASP A 189 11.78 6.26 17.06
CA ASP A 189 12.55 6.14 18.29
C ASP A 189 13.48 4.92 18.25
N LEU A 190 12.97 3.74 17.92
CA LEU A 190 13.78 2.52 17.81
C LEU A 190 14.87 2.65 16.75
N ARG A 191 14.56 3.25 15.57
CA ARG A 191 15.55 3.51 14.52
C ARG A 191 16.69 4.35 15.04
N ARG A 192 16.39 5.47 15.69
CA ARG A 192 17.40 6.38 16.25
C ARG A 192 18.30 5.66 17.26
N GLU A 193 17.72 4.94 18.22
CA GLU A 193 18.45 4.29 19.28
C GLU A 193 19.30 3.12 18.77
N ILE A 194 18.75 2.28 17.90
CA ILE A 194 19.47 1.12 17.33
C ILE A 194 20.61 1.59 16.43
N SER A 195 20.39 2.57 15.54
CA SER A 195 21.45 3.08 14.66
C SER A 195 22.61 3.70 15.42
N GLN A 196 22.35 4.32 16.58
CA GLN A 196 23.41 4.87 17.44
C GLN A 196 24.17 3.79 18.21
N ALA A 197 23.47 2.76 18.70
CA ALA A 197 24.05 1.74 19.56
C ALA A 197 24.75 0.61 18.76
N VAL A 198 24.25 0.27 17.59
CA VAL A 198 24.72 -0.85 16.75
C VAL A 198 24.92 -0.40 15.30
N PRO A 199 25.88 0.50 15.02
CA PRO A 199 26.06 1.11 13.70
C PRO A 199 26.52 0.12 12.61
N LEU A 200 26.95 -1.08 12.99
CA LEU A 200 27.31 -2.14 12.02
C LEU A 200 26.10 -2.85 11.42
N MET A 201 24.90 -2.68 12.01
CA MET A 201 23.70 -3.30 11.50
C MET A 201 22.98 -2.34 10.56
N THR A 202 22.70 -2.80 9.36
CA THR A 202 21.73 -2.13 8.47
C THR A 202 20.33 -2.60 8.87
N ILE A 203 19.44 -1.64 9.08
CA ILE A 203 18.09 -1.89 9.58
C ILE A 203 17.05 -1.24 8.66
N GLY A 204 15.92 -1.91 8.50
CA GLY A 204 14.76 -1.39 7.76
C GLY A 204 13.48 -1.67 8.54
N PHE A 205 12.68 -0.62 8.79
CA PHE A 205 11.44 -0.74 9.55
C PHE A 205 10.21 -0.71 8.66
N GLY A 206 9.25 -1.59 8.91
CA GLY A 206 7.95 -1.63 8.24
C GLY A 206 6.83 -2.00 9.20
N GLN A 207 5.61 -1.98 8.67
CA GLN A 207 4.45 -2.56 9.33
C GLN A 207 4.02 -3.82 8.57
N ARG A 208 3.44 -4.80 9.26
CA ARG A 208 3.19 -6.14 8.73
C ARG A 208 2.30 -6.16 7.49
N ILE A 209 1.19 -5.41 7.50
CA ILE A 209 0.27 -5.38 6.34
C ILE A 209 0.90 -4.62 5.18
N ALA A 210 1.60 -3.51 5.46
CA ALA A 210 2.33 -2.78 4.42
C ALA A 210 3.41 -3.63 3.76
N ASP A 211 4.11 -4.45 4.54
CA ASP A 211 5.13 -5.38 4.07
C ASP A 211 4.52 -6.52 3.22
N LEU A 212 3.42 -7.12 3.70
CA LEU A 212 2.66 -8.13 2.96
C LEU A 212 2.10 -7.59 1.63
N LEU A 213 1.62 -6.34 1.63
CA LEU A 213 1.16 -5.67 0.40
C LEU A 213 2.32 -5.42 -0.56
N GLY A 214 3.50 -5.06 -0.05
CA GLY A 214 4.74 -4.95 -0.82
C GLY A 214 5.11 -6.27 -1.51
N ASP A 215 5.05 -7.37 -0.80
CA ASP A 215 5.28 -8.71 -1.34
C ASP A 215 4.26 -9.06 -2.46
N LEU A 216 2.98 -8.74 -2.27
CA LEU A 216 1.94 -8.96 -3.29
C LEU A 216 2.13 -8.09 -4.54
N MET A 217 2.68 -6.90 -4.38
CA MET A 217 3.03 -6.00 -5.49
C MET A 217 4.37 -6.35 -6.13
N SER A 218 5.10 -7.33 -5.60
CA SER A 218 6.49 -7.65 -5.98
C SER A 218 7.44 -6.46 -5.84
N THR A 219 7.16 -5.57 -4.88
CA THR A 219 7.95 -4.39 -4.57
C THR A 219 8.38 -4.43 -3.11
N ALA A 220 9.68 -4.51 -2.87
CA ALA A 220 10.20 -4.66 -1.51
C ALA A 220 9.94 -3.42 -0.63
N GLN A 221 9.86 -2.24 -1.22
CA GLN A 221 9.80 -0.96 -0.51
C GLN A 221 8.89 0.05 -1.24
N PRO A 222 8.37 1.08 -0.55
CA PRO A 222 7.53 2.11 -1.17
C PRO A 222 8.22 2.89 -2.29
N VAL A 223 9.50 3.21 -2.11
CA VAL A 223 10.34 3.91 -3.09
C VAL A 223 11.31 2.92 -3.72
N GLU A 224 11.28 2.82 -5.02
CA GLU A 224 12.17 1.96 -5.81
C GLU A 224 12.72 2.74 -7.00
N VAL A 225 14.05 2.79 -7.11
CA VAL A 225 14.78 3.43 -8.20
C VAL A 225 15.60 2.37 -8.91
N LYS A 226 15.19 1.97 -10.11
CA LYS A 226 15.88 0.99 -10.96
C LYS A 226 16.80 1.72 -11.93
N ILE A 227 18.06 1.40 -11.89
CA ILE A 227 19.06 1.91 -12.84
C ILE A 227 19.46 0.78 -13.77
N PHE A 228 19.22 0.96 -15.05
CA PHE A 228 19.53 -0.02 -16.10
C PHE A 228 20.79 0.39 -16.85
N GLY A 229 21.62 -0.59 -17.21
CA GLY A 229 22.82 -0.36 -18.00
C GLY A 229 23.47 -1.66 -18.48
N ASN A 230 24.42 -1.56 -19.41
CA ASN A 230 25.06 -2.72 -20.01
C ASN A 230 26.30 -3.20 -19.24
N ASP A 231 27.02 -2.27 -18.59
CA ASP A 231 28.22 -2.58 -17.83
C ASP A 231 27.93 -2.48 -16.33
N TYR A 232 28.17 -3.58 -15.63
CA TYR A 232 27.79 -3.71 -14.22
C TYR A 232 28.68 -2.87 -13.30
N GLU A 233 29.97 -2.73 -13.62
CA GLU A 233 30.88 -1.90 -12.82
C GLU A 233 30.48 -0.41 -12.88
N THR A 234 30.10 0.05 -14.07
CA THR A 234 29.56 1.40 -14.25
C THR A 234 28.20 1.57 -13.53
N LEU A 235 27.34 0.54 -13.57
CA LEU A 235 26.08 0.54 -12.81
C LEU A 235 26.31 0.74 -11.32
N GLN A 236 27.26 0.04 -10.72
CA GLN A 236 27.60 0.18 -9.29
C GLN A 236 28.04 1.62 -8.97
N LYS A 237 28.88 2.23 -9.82
CA LYS A 237 29.32 3.61 -9.62
C LYS A 237 28.18 4.61 -9.73
N VAL A 238 27.24 4.38 -10.64
CA VAL A 238 26.03 5.21 -10.79
C VAL A 238 25.10 5.01 -9.61
N ALA A 239 24.87 3.77 -9.18
CA ALA A 239 24.05 3.44 -8.02
C ALA A 239 24.56 4.08 -6.73
N ALA A 240 25.87 4.03 -6.47
CA ALA A 240 26.48 4.67 -5.31
C ALA A 240 26.35 6.21 -5.31
N ARG A 241 26.28 6.84 -6.50
CA ARG A 241 25.97 8.28 -6.59
C ARG A 241 24.50 8.55 -6.37
N ALA A 242 23.62 7.70 -6.92
CA ALA A 242 22.18 7.82 -6.72
C ALA A 242 21.81 7.66 -5.25
N GLU A 243 22.42 6.71 -4.53
CA GLU A 243 22.26 6.51 -3.09
C GLU A 243 22.52 7.82 -2.31
N LYS A 244 23.65 8.50 -2.58
CA LYS A 244 23.98 9.78 -1.94
C LYS A 244 22.99 10.89 -2.24
N VAL A 245 22.41 10.90 -3.43
CA VAL A 245 21.36 11.85 -3.79
C VAL A 245 20.07 11.53 -3.04
N MET A 246 19.73 10.24 -2.91
CA MET A 246 18.57 9.80 -2.14
C MET A 246 18.69 10.15 -0.66
N GLU A 247 19.86 9.96 -0.06
CA GLU A 247 20.16 10.33 1.35
C GLU A 247 19.95 11.83 1.63
N ALA A 248 20.18 12.66 0.62
CA ALA A 248 20.01 14.11 0.75
C ALA A 248 18.54 14.56 0.66
N VAL A 249 17.62 13.71 0.22
CA VAL A 249 16.19 14.05 0.10
C VAL A 249 15.48 13.87 1.45
N PRO A 250 14.95 14.94 2.06
CA PRO A 250 14.29 14.83 3.36
C PRO A 250 13.11 13.86 3.33
N GLY A 251 12.99 13.01 4.33
CA GLY A 251 11.90 12.05 4.50
C GLY A 251 12.10 10.73 3.74
N ILE A 252 13.21 10.55 3.02
CA ILE A 252 13.65 9.26 2.50
C ILE A 252 14.59 8.64 3.52
N VAL A 253 14.29 7.42 3.98
CA VAL A 253 15.01 6.69 5.03
C VAL A 253 15.18 5.22 4.64
N ASP A 254 16.00 4.48 5.40
CA ASP A 254 16.23 3.05 5.24
C ASP A 254 16.59 2.70 3.78
N ILE A 255 17.57 3.44 3.23
CA ILE A 255 18.01 3.26 1.85
C ILE A 255 18.84 1.98 1.75
N ASP A 256 18.43 1.09 0.86
CA ASP A 256 19.19 -0.08 0.43
C ASP A 256 19.66 0.15 -1.01
N ASN A 257 20.97 0.08 -1.23
CA ASN A 257 21.56 0.30 -2.55
C ASN A 257 21.42 -0.89 -3.51
N GLY A 258 20.77 -1.98 -3.06
CA GLY A 258 20.51 -3.17 -3.87
C GLY A 258 21.74 -3.97 -4.25
N LEU A 259 22.92 -3.64 -3.70
CA LEU A 259 24.13 -4.39 -3.88
C LEU A 259 24.19 -5.52 -2.86
N ILE A 260 24.07 -6.75 -3.30
CA ILE A 260 24.16 -7.93 -2.44
C ILE A 260 25.56 -8.53 -2.62
N PRO A 261 26.53 -8.17 -1.76
CA PRO A 261 27.82 -8.80 -1.81
C PRO A 261 27.71 -10.23 -1.28
N ALA A 262 28.22 -11.19 -2.04
CA ALA A 262 28.45 -12.53 -1.51
C ALA A 262 29.55 -12.44 -0.43
N GLY A 263 29.48 -13.31 0.58
CA GLY A 263 30.56 -13.45 1.55
C GLY A 263 31.89 -13.78 0.86
N ALA A 264 32.99 -13.45 1.51
CA ALA A 264 34.32 -13.81 1.01
C ALA A 264 34.40 -15.34 0.78
N SER A 265 35.07 -15.73 -0.29
CA SER A 265 35.29 -17.12 -0.64
C SER A 265 36.73 -17.52 -0.34
N ILE A 266 36.90 -18.69 0.24
CA ILE A 266 38.25 -19.29 0.41
C ILE A 266 38.52 -20.18 -0.78
N VAL A 267 39.56 -19.86 -1.52
CA VAL A 267 39.98 -20.61 -2.70
C VAL A 267 41.23 -21.43 -2.37
N PHE A 268 41.10 -22.71 -2.60
CA PHE A 268 42.19 -23.68 -2.45
C PHE A 268 42.75 -24.01 -3.82
N THR A 269 44.02 -23.68 -4.06
CA THR A 269 44.72 -23.98 -5.34
C THR A 269 45.70 -25.16 -5.09
N PRO A 270 45.35 -26.40 -5.47
CA PRO A 270 46.20 -27.56 -5.18
C PRO A 270 47.45 -27.56 -6.05
N ASN A 271 48.57 -27.96 -5.44
CA ASN A 271 49.81 -28.19 -6.14
C ASN A 271 49.88 -29.67 -6.60
N GLN A 272 49.60 -29.90 -7.88
CA GLN A 272 49.53 -31.26 -8.43
C GLN A 272 50.87 -32.03 -8.37
N GLU A 273 51.98 -31.34 -8.47
CA GLU A 273 53.31 -31.98 -8.38
C GLU A 273 53.54 -32.54 -6.97
N ARG A 274 53.21 -31.77 -5.93
CA ARG A 274 53.33 -32.22 -4.55
C ARG A 274 52.35 -33.34 -4.22
N LEU A 275 51.10 -33.25 -4.69
CA LEU A 275 50.11 -34.32 -4.49
C LEU A 275 50.59 -35.62 -5.13
N SER A 276 51.08 -35.57 -6.37
CA SER A 276 51.62 -36.74 -7.09
C SER A 276 52.87 -37.33 -6.42
N LEU A 277 53.78 -36.50 -5.91
CA LEU A 277 54.97 -36.94 -5.21
C LEU A 277 54.65 -37.76 -3.93
N PHE A 278 53.55 -37.43 -3.25
CA PHE A 278 53.10 -38.11 -2.04
C PHE A 278 52.00 -39.16 -2.31
N GLY A 279 51.71 -39.45 -3.57
CA GLY A 279 50.73 -40.49 -3.95
C GLY A 279 49.28 -40.18 -3.60
N ILE A 280 48.94 -38.90 -3.47
CA ILE A 280 47.56 -38.47 -3.18
C ILE A 280 46.89 -38.09 -4.52
N SER A 281 45.75 -38.70 -4.81
CA SER A 281 44.93 -38.27 -5.95
C SER A 281 44.23 -36.92 -5.65
N LEU A 282 43.87 -36.19 -6.69
CA LEU A 282 43.11 -34.95 -6.52
C LEU A 282 41.74 -35.21 -5.84
N THR A 283 41.15 -36.38 -6.12
CA THR A 283 39.88 -36.79 -5.52
C THR A 283 40.02 -37.01 -4.01
N ASP A 284 41.06 -37.78 -3.59
CA ASP A 284 41.30 -38.01 -2.14
C ASP A 284 41.61 -36.71 -1.41
N PHE A 285 42.35 -35.80 -2.06
CA PHE A 285 42.61 -34.47 -1.52
C PHE A 285 41.33 -33.66 -1.35
N GLN A 286 40.42 -33.66 -2.35
CA GLN A 286 39.14 -32.98 -2.27
C GLN A 286 38.22 -33.57 -1.17
N GLU A 287 38.19 -34.88 -1.02
CA GLU A 287 37.43 -35.54 0.03
C GLU A 287 37.92 -35.13 1.42
N GLN A 288 39.22 -35.12 1.66
CA GLN A 288 39.81 -34.68 2.91
C GLN A 288 39.55 -33.19 3.16
N LEU A 289 39.72 -32.34 2.15
CA LEU A 289 39.42 -30.92 2.23
C LEU A 289 37.94 -30.67 2.57
N THR A 290 37.04 -31.43 1.94
CA THR A 290 35.59 -31.37 2.23
C THR A 290 35.28 -31.75 3.67
N ALA A 291 35.93 -32.79 4.21
CA ALA A 291 35.77 -33.19 5.59
C ALA A 291 36.21 -32.07 6.56
N HIS A 292 37.30 -31.35 6.24
CA HIS A 292 37.78 -30.21 7.04
C HIS A 292 36.89 -28.98 6.97
N THR A 293 36.37 -28.64 5.78
CA THR A 293 35.59 -27.42 5.57
C THR A 293 34.09 -27.63 5.78
N GLY A 294 33.62 -28.90 5.92
CA GLY A 294 32.21 -29.23 6.10
C GLY A 294 31.35 -28.94 4.88
N GLY A 295 31.97 -28.72 3.73
CA GLY A 295 31.27 -28.48 2.47
C GLY A 295 30.75 -29.78 1.83
N VAL A 296 29.89 -29.64 0.85
CA VAL A 296 29.45 -30.73 -0.02
C VAL A 296 30.49 -30.92 -1.11
N PRO A 297 30.91 -32.17 -1.47
CA PRO A 297 31.81 -32.39 -2.61
C PRO A 297 31.26 -31.76 -3.86
N LEU A 298 32.06 -30.95 -4.55
CA LEU A 298 31.71 -30.31 -5.83
C LEU A 298 31.48 -31.31 -6.98
N CYS A 299 31.86 -32.59 -6.77
CA CYS A 299 31.70 -33.70 -7.71
C CYS A 299 30.77 -34.75 -7.13
N GLN A 300 29.45 -34.58 -7.30
CA GLN A 300 28.52 -35.71 -7.17
C GLN A 300 28.24 -36.29 -8.55
N PRO A 301 28.19 -37.64 -8.70
CA PRO A 301 27.78 -38.24 -9.95
C PRO A 301 26.35 -37.78 -10.30
N ALA A 302 26.12 -37.53 -11.60
CA ALA A 302 24.93 -36.89 -12.16
C ALA A 302 23.56 -37.56 -11.86
N ASN A 303 23.53 -38.60 -11.06
CA ASN A 303 22.35 -39.44 -10.78
C ASN A 303 21.79 -39.34 -9.36
N MET A 304 22.36 -38.47 -8.48
CA MET A 304 21.76 -38.20 -7.18
C MET A 304 20.95 -36.92 -7.27
N ILE A 305 19.71 -36.98 -6.76
CA ILE A 305 18.84 -35.84 -6.54
C ILE A 305 19.67 -34.78 -5.79
N GLU A 306 19.94 -33.65 -6.43
CA GLU A 306 20.78 -32.58 -5.88
C GLU A 306 20.24 -32.19 -4.49
N PRO A 307 21.00 -32.37 -3.39
CA PRO A 307 20.64 -31.74 -2.16
C PRO A 307 20.70 -30.23 -2.41
N ASN A 308 19.60 -29.52 -2.10
CA ASN A 308 19.56 -28.07 -2.17
C ASN A 308 20.84 -27.50 -1.53
N PRO A 309 21.67 -26.70 -2.25
CA PRO A 309 22.92 -26.16 -1.74
C PRO A 309 22.76 -25.44 -0.39
N ALA A 310 21.58 -24.85 -0.16
CA ALA A 310 21.20 -24.26 1.12
C ALA A 310 21.05 -25.29 2.25
N GLN A 311 20.59 -26.52 1.96
CA GLN A 311 20.52 -27.59 2.97
C GLN A 311 21.90 -28.18 3.28
N ALA A 312 22.80 -28.24 2.31
CA ALA A 312 24.16 -28.71 2.51
C ALA A 312 24.99 -27.74 3.37
N ALA A 313 24.87 -26.42 3.13
CA ALA A 313 25.47 -25.39 3.96
C ALA A 313 24.94 -25.40 5.41
N MET A 314 23.68 -25.81 5.62
CA MET A 314 23.07 -25.93 6.95
C MET A 314 23.51 -27.18 7.74
N THR A 315 24.09 -28.19 7.12
CA THR A 315 24.44 -29.44 7.81
C THR A 315 25.76 -29.36 8.57
N GLY A 316 26.69 -28.54 8.11
CA GLY A 316 27.96 -28.26 8.79
C GLY A 316 28.74 -29.52 9.20
N GLY A 317 28.80 -30.57 8.36
CA GLY A 317 29.51 -31.81 8.60
C GLY A 317 29.11 -32.91 7.64
N LEU A 318 29.88 -34.02 7.62
CA LEU A 318 29.56 -35.19 6.82
C LEU A 318 28.42 -35.99 7.46
N GLN A 319 27.30 -36.12 6.78
CA GLN A 319 26.22 -36.99 7.27
C GLN A 319 26.59 -38.45 7.09
N ILE A 320 26.78 -39.16 8.19
CA ILE A 320 27.16 -40.58 8.22
C ILE A 320 25.96 -41.52 8.49
N GLY A 321 24.81 -40.95 8.82
CA GLY A 321 23.61 -41.73 9.06
C GLY A 321 22.46 -40.92 9.64
N SER A 322 21.42 -41.61 10.05
CA SER A 322 20.30 -41.03 10.78
C SER A 322 19.82 -41.99 11.88
N VAL A 323 19.30 -41.46 12.96
CA VAL A 323 18.74 -42.21 14.07
C VAL A 323 17.32 -41.73 14.34
N GLN A 324 16.42 -42.67 14.63
CA GLN A 324 15.07 -42.31 15.06
C GLN A 324 15.08 -42.01 16.56
N ASP A 325 14.63 -40.82 16.92
CA ASP A 325 14.47 -40.37 18.30
C ASP A 325 13.00 -39.99 18.52
N GLY A 326 12.23 -40.91 19.05
CA GLY A 326 10.77 -40.82 19.14
C GLY A 326 10.12 -40.74 17.75
N GLU A 327 9.38 -39.64 17.46
CA GLU A 327 8.75 -39.42 16.16
C GLU A 327 9.64 -38.68 15.18
N GLN A 328 10.85 -38.27 15.58
CA GLN A 328 11.78 -37.47 14.76
C GLN A 328 12.95 -38.29 14.25
N MET A 329 13.29 -38.10 12.97
CA MET A 329 14.55 -38.63 12.40
C MET A 329 15.64 -37.58 12.58
N ARG A 330 16.64 -37.90 13.43
CA ARG A 330 17.82 -37.04 13.66
C ARG A 330 18.98 -37.50 12.80
N ARG A 331 19.65 -36.56 12.15
CA ARG A 331 20.83 -36.84 11.34
C ARG A 331 22.07 -36.98 12.24
N ILE A 332 22.92 -37.95 11.93
CA ILE A 332 24.22 -38.12 12.57
C ILE A 332 25.26 -37.45 11.66
N LEU A 333 25.95 -36.44 12.19
CA LEU A 333 26.97 -35.68 11.48
C LEU A 333 28.35 -35.96 12.09
N LEU A 334 29.31 -36.23 11.23
CA LEU A 334 30.73 -36.31 11.60
C LEU A 334 31.39 -34.96 11.33
N ARG A 335 32.04 -34.39 12.33
CA ARG A 335 32.76 -33.11 12.23
C ARG A 335 34.14 -33.22 12.86
N PHE A 336 35.09 -32.42 12.39
CA PHE A 336 36.31 -32.17 13.14
C PHE A 336 36.04 -31.24 14.34
N THR A 337 36.85 -31.34 15.39
CA THR A 337 36.68 -30.59 16.64
C THR A 337 36.75 -29.08 16.45
N ASP A 338 37.56 -28.62 15.49
CA ASP A 338 37.78 -27.19 15.21
C ASP A 338 36.96 -26.69 13.98
N PHE A 339 35.86 -27.36 13.68
CA PHE A 339 35.04 -27.08 12.50
C PHE A 339 34.52 -25.63 12.42
N ALA A 340 34.28 -24.98 13.54
CA ALA A 340 33.73 -23.64 13.58
C ALA A 340 34.74 -22.53 13.22
N ASP A 341 36.04 -22.82 13.23
CA ASP A 341 37.10 -21.85 12.96
C ASP A 341 37.70 -22.08 11.57
N ASN A 342 37.10 -21.47 10.57
CA ASN A 342 37.54 -21.53 9.16
C ASN A 342 38.50 -20.39 8.81
N SER A 343 39.33 -19.91 9.74
CA SER A 343 40.38 -18.93 9.40
C SER A 343 41.38 -19.56 8.42
N PRO A 344 41.86 -18.83 7.39
CA PRO A 344 42.82 -19.33 6.41
C PRO A 344 44.05 -19.95 7.07
N GLU A 345 44.56 -19.31 8.11
CA GLU A 345 45.75 -19.72 8.85
C GLU A 345 45.55 -21.07 9.58
N ARG A 346 44.37 -21.33 10.08
CA ARG A 346 44.02 -22.63 10.68
C ARG A 346 43.75 -23.70 9.63
N LEU A 347 43.08 -23.33 8.54
CA LEU A 347 42.85 -24.26 7.44
C LEU A 347 44.19 -24.73 6.83
N GLU A 348 45.19 -23.86 6.68
CA GLU A 348 46.51 -24.24 6.21
C GLU A 348 47.23 -25.27 7.12
N GLN A 349 46.93 -25.26 8.40
CA GLN A 349 47.52 -26.16 9.41
C GLN A 349 46.77 -27.50 9.53
N GLN A 350 45.61 -27.66 8.93
CA GLN A 350 44.80 -28.89 9.00
C GLN A 350 45.60 -30.09 8.43
N PRO A 351 45.56 -31.27 9.08
CA PRO A 351 46.32 -32.43 8.66
C PRO A 351 45.71 -33.10 7.42
N ILE A 352 46.48 -33.28 6.36
CA ILE A 352 46.13 -34.15 5.23
C ILE A 352 46.83 -35.49 5.47
N PHE A 353 46.05 -36.56 5.41
CA PHE A 353 46.52 -37.93 5.59
C PHE A 353 47.10 -38.49 4.34
N LEU A 354 48.30 -39.07 4.42
CA LEU A 354 49.03 -39.68 3.33
C LEU A 354 48.76 -41.20 3.29
N PRO A 355 48.99 -41.83 2.13
CA PRO A 355 48.80 -43.29 2.01
C PRO A 355 49.71 -44.12 2.91
N ASP A 356 50.84 -43.58 3.36
CA ASP A 356 51.78 -44.22 4.31
C ASP A 356 51.35 -44.07 5.78
N GLY A 357 50.24 -43.42 6.07
CA GLY A 357 49.71 -43.16 7.39
C GLY A 357 50.29 -41.95 8.09
N SER A 358 51.25 -41.23 7.46
CA SER A 358 51.75 -39.95 8.00
C SER A 358 50.83 -38.79 7.62
N THR A 359 51.05 -37.63 8.22
CA THR A 359 50.28 -36.42 7.96
C THR A 359 51.16 -35.26 7.56
N ARG A 360 50.62 -34.35 6.76
CA ARG A 360 51.21 -33.07 6.39
C ARG A 360 50.17 -31.97 6.43
N PRO A 361 50.55 -30.74 6.75
CA PRO A 361 49.58 -29.62 6.77
C PRO A 361 49.05 -29.36 5.38
N LEU A 362 47.76 -28.94 5.31
CA LEU A 362 47.05 -28.61 4.08
C LEU A 362 47.80 -27.59 3.21
N GLY A 363 48.37 -26.55 3.86
CA GLY A 363 49.13 -25.49 3.18
C GLY A 363 50.42 -26.00 2.49
N PHE A 364 50.89 -27.23 2.80
CA PHE A 364 51.95 -27.86 2.04
C PHE A 364 51.50 -28.31 0.66
N PHE A 365 50.23 -28.71 0.50
CA PHE A 365 49.67 -29.24 -0.75
C PHE A 365 48.87 -28.22 -1.53
N CYS A 366 48.42 -27.12 -0.94
CA CYS A 366 47.67 -26.09 -1.64
C CYS A 366 48.02 -24.69 -1.14
N ASP A 367 47.74 -23.72 -2.01
CA ASP A 367 47.74 -22.30 -1.65
C ASP A 367 46.32 -21.90 -1.26
N VAL A 368 46.14 -21.29 -0.08
CA VAL A 368 44.86 -20.88 0.46
C VAL A 368 44.76 -19.36 0.34
N ARG A 369 43.77 -18.88 -0.38
CA ARG A 369 43.53 -17.44 -0.58
C ARG A 369 42.11 -17.08 -0.27
N VAL A 370 41.95 -15.96 0.41
CA VAL A 370 40.65 -15.32 0.56
C VAL A 370 40.42 -14.35 -0.59
N ILE A 371 39.39 -14.56 -1.36
CA ILE A 371 38.96 -13.64 -2.39
C ILE A 371 37.64 -12.94 -1.97
N PRO A 372 37.48 -11.64 -2.27
CA PRO A 372 36.22 -10.96 -2.06
C PRO A 372 35.11 -11.70 -2.81
N GLY A 373 33.94 -11.80 -2.18
CA GLY A 373 32.76 -12.33 -2.86
C GLY A 373 32.32 -11.44 -4.01
N GLU A 374 31.80 -12.07 -5.05
CA GLU A 374 31.20 -11.34 -6.17
C GLU A 374 29.84 -10.76 -5.78
N ILE A 375 29.46 -9.65 -6.41
CA ILE A 375 28.17 -9.01 -6.17
C ILE A 375 27.13 -9.68 -7.09
N GLU A 376 25.93 -9.98 -6.53
CA GLU A 376 24.82 -10.54 -7.29
C GLU A 376 24.42 -9.59 -8.44
N GLN A 377 24.39 -10.12 -9.67
CA GLN A 377 23.97 -9.36 -10.85
C GLN A 377 22.50 -9.66 -11.17
N ARG A 378 21.65 -8.68 -10.99
CA ARG A 378 20.22 -8.76 -11.33
C ARG A 378 19.97 -8.31 -12.76
N ARG A 379 18.99 -8.95 -13.41
CA ARG A 379 18.51 -8.58 -14.74
C ARG A 379 17.00 -8.55 -14.78
N GLU A 380 16.48 -7.55 -15.46
CA GLU A 380 15.05 -7.39 -15.74
C GLU A 380 14.93 -7.12 -17.26
N ASP A 381 14.07 -7.87 -17.95
CA ASP A 381 13.92 -7.80 -19.41
C ASP A 381 15.26 -7.91 -20.18
N LEU A 382 16.13 -8.82 -19.73
CA LEU A 382 17.47 -9.08 -20.27
C LEU A 382 18.48 -7.93 -20.09
N LYS A 383 18.11 -6.83 -19.42
CA LYS A 383 19.01 -5.72 -19.10
C LYS A 383 19.51 -5.86 -17.67
N SER A 384 20.81 -5.65 -17.47
CA SER A 384 21.35 -5.57 -16.11
C SER A 384 20.80 -4.35 -15.40
N ASN A 385 20.42 -4.52 -14.13
CA ASN A 385 19.95 -3.43 -13.30
C ASN A 385 20.52 -3.49 -11.88
N ILE A 386 20.52 -2.34 -11.23
CA ILE A 386 20.65 -2.20 -9.79
C ILE A 386 19.41 -1.46 -9.32
N THR A 387 18.79 -2.00 -8.28
CA THR A 387 17.54 -1.48 -7.73
C THR A 387 17.82 -0.92 -6.34
N LEU A 388 17.81 0.41 -6.22
CA LEU A 388 17.85 1.07 -4.94
C LEU A 388 16.44 1.12 -4.38
N THR A 389 16.29 0.80 -3.11
CA THR A 389 15.00 0.88 -2.42
C THR A 389 15.09 1.76 -1.18
N ALA A 390 13.97 2.38 -0.80
CA ALA A 390 13.91 3.20 0.38
C ALA A 390 12.51 3.25 0.98
N ARG A 391 12.44 3.62 2.26
CA ARG A 391 11.19 3.89 2.97
C ARG A 391 10.97 5.39 3.15
N LEU A 392 9.78 5.75 3.58
CA LEU A 392 9.39 7.13 3.85
C LEU A 392 9.15 7.32 5.35
N GLU A 393 9.56 8.47 5.85
CA GLU A 393 9.31 8.89 7.22
C GLU A 393 8.71 10.29 7.23
N ASN A 394 7.52 10.41 7.83
CA ASN A 394 6.78 11.68 7.98
C ASN A 394 6.57 12.46 6.67
N ARG A 395 6.49 11.76 5.53
CA ARG A 395 6.35 12.37 4.22
C ARG A 395 5.49 11.51 3.28
N ASP A 396 4.71 12.17 2.43
CA ASP A 396 3.90 11.50 1.41
C ASP A 396 4.74 11.01 0.21
N LEU A 397 4.29 9.90 -0.38
CA LEU A 397 4.99 9.23 -1.48
C LEU A 397 5.12 10.13 -2.72
N GLY A 398 4.06 10.85 -3.07
CA GLY A 398 4.04 11.69 -4.28
C GLY A 398 5.06 12.82 -4.24
N SER A 399 5.11 13.60 -3.15
CA SER A 399 6.06 14.70 -3.00
C SER A 399 7.50 14.22 -2.85
N ALA A 400 7.70 13.09 -2.14
CA ALA A 400 9.02 12.51 -1.97
C ALA A 400 9.64 12.07 -3.30
N ILE A 401 8.85 11.38 -4.14
CA ILE A 401 9.32 10.93 -5.47
C ILE A 401 9.52 12.13 -6.41
N ALA A 402 8.68 13.16 -6.36
CA ALA A 402 8.85 14.36 -7.19
C ALA A 402 10.18 15.07 -6.90
N ASP A 403 10.50 15.26 -5.60
CA ASP A 403 11.78 15.86 -5.20
C ASP A 403 12.97 14.95 -5.52
N LEU A 404 12.80 13.63 -5.36
CA LEU A 404 13.82 12.66 -5.72
C LEU A 404 14.12 12.69 -7.22
N GLN A 405 13.08 12.71 -8.07
CA GLN A 405 13.23 12.83 -9.52
C GLN A 405 13.97 14.12 -9.89
N ALA A 406 13.55 15.25 -9.35
CA ALA A 406 14.19 16.54 -9.60
C ALA A 406 15.68 16.53 -9.15
N SER A 407 15.98 15.91 -8.00
CA SER A 407 17.34 15.82 -7.47
C SER A 407 18.23 14.90 -8.31
N LEU A 408 17.71 13.74 -8.72
CA LEU A 408 18.43 12.79 -9.57
C LEU A 408 18.68 13.39 -10.97
N ASP A 409 17.68 14.03 -11.58
CA ASP A 409 17.83 14.67 -12.90
C ASP A 409 18.86 15.79 -12.87
N ALA A 410 18.96 16.54 -11.76
CA ALA A 410 19.90 17.64 -11.61
C ALA A 410 21.34 17.19 -11.33
N GLN A 411 21.51 16.09 -10.56
CA GLN A 411 22.83 15.71 -10.01
C GLN A 411 23.41 14.46 -10.65
N LEU A 412 22.57 13.56 -11.21
CA LEU A 412 23.02 12.29 -11.76
C LEU A 412 23.13 12.35 -13.27
N HIS A 413 24.36 12.47 -13.78
CA HIS A 413 24.64 12.42 -15.22
C HIS A 413 24.78 10.95 -15.64
N LEU A 414 23.78 10.44 -16.34
CA LEU A 414 23.78 9.07 -16.85
C LEU A 414 24.66 8.95 -18.11
N PRO A 415 25.51 7.92 -18.19
CA PRO A 415 26.21 7.59 -19.44
C PRO A 415 25.22 7.19 -20.54
N ALA A 416 25.67 7.26 -21.81
CA ALA A 416 24.86 6.81 -22.94
C ALA A 416 24.51 5.31 -22.81
N GLY A 417 23.21 4.98 -22.98
CA GLY A 417 22.68 3.62 -22.85
C GLY A 417 22.24 3.25 -21.42
N TYR A 418 22.35 4.16 -20.45
CA TYR A 418 21.80 3.99 -19.10
C TYR A 418 20.47 4.71 -18.96
N SER A 419 19.59 4.14 -18.16
CA SER A 419 18.26 4.72 -17.89
C SER A 419 17.82 4.49 -16.45
N ILE A 420 16.99 5.39 -15.93
CA ILE A 420 16.35 5.26 -14.63
C ILE A 420 14.87 4.97 -14.84
N SER A 421 14.33 4.08 -14.02
CA SER A 421 12.90 3.83 -13.89
C SER A 421 12.50 3.88 -12.41
N TYR A 422 11.34 4.44 -12.14
CA TYR A 422 10.78 4.52 -10.78
C TYR A 422 9.71 3.47 -10.62
N GLY A 423 9.90 2.60 -9.63
CA GLY A 423 9.04 1.49 -9.30
C GLY A 423 8.42 1.63 -7.90
N GLY A 424 8.20 0.50 -7.26
CA GLY A 424 7.63 0.45 -5.92
C GLY A 424 6.14 0.80 -5.87
N ALA A 425 5.67 1.18 -4.69
CA ALA A 425 4.30 1.61 -4.50
C ALA A 425 3.93 2.83 -5.36
N TYR A 426 4.92 3.61 -5.81
CA TYR A 426 4.72 4.76 -6.69
C TYR A 426 4.17 4.36 -8.08
N SER A 427 4.71 3.33 -8.70
CA SER A 427 4.23 2.85 -10.00
C SER A 427 2.80 2.34 -9.91
N GLU A 428 2.48 1.59 -8.86
CA GLU A 428 1.14 1.08 -8.57
C GLU A 428 0.16 2.23 -8.28
N GLN A 429 0.59 3.25 -7.55
CA GLN A 429 -0.21 4.47 -7.30
C GLN A 429 -0.54 5.18 -8.62
N GLN A 430 0.44 5.41 -9.48
CA GLN A 430 0.25 6.09 -10.75
C GLN A 430 -0.70 5.31 -11.67
N GLN A 431 -0.53 4.01 -11.76
CA GLN A 431 -1.42 3.15 -12.53
C GLN A 431 -2.84 3.19 -11.98
N SER A 432 -3.01 2.99 -10.66
CA SER A 432 -4.31 3.01 -10.00
C SER A 432 -5.01 4.36 -10.16
N PHE A 433 -4.30 5.48 -10.02
CA PHE A 433 -4.89 6.81 -10.22
C PHE A 433 -5.33 7.05 -11.66
N ARG A 434 -4.56 6.59 -12.65
CA ARG A 434 -4.98 6.65 -14.06
C ARG A 434 -6.25 5.84 -14.30
N GLU A 435 -6.31 4.63 -13.77
CA GLU A 435 -7.51 3.78 -13.87
C GLU A 435 -8.71 4.41 -13.15
N LEU A 436 -8.53 4.99 -11.95
CA LEU A 436 -9.60 5.66 -11.20
C LEU A 436 -10.12 6.91 -11.91
N ILE A 437 -9.26 7.68 -12.59
CA ILE A 437 -9.68 8.81 -13.42
C ILE A 437 -10.48 8.33 -14.63
N MET A 438 -10.07 7.22 -15.26
CA MET A 438 -10.86 6.60 -16.33
C MET A 438 -12.23 6.11 -15.82
N ILE A 439 -12.26 5.49 -14.65
CA ILE A 439 -13.50 5.03 -14.00
C ILE A 439 -14.40 6.21 -13.65
N LEU A 440 -13.86 7.28 -13.10
CA LEU A 440 -14.60 8.51 -12.81
C LEU A 440 -15.22 9.08 -14.09
N SER A 441 -14.43 9.15 -15.18
CA SER A 441 -14.88 9.65 -16.47
C SER A 441 -16.00 8.78 -17.05
N LEU A 442 -15.85 7.47 -16.96
CA LEU A 442 -16.88 6.51 -17.40
C LEU A 442 -18.14 6.60 -16.53
N ALA A 443 -18.00 6.72 -15.21
CA ALA A 443 -19.12 6.90 -14.29
C ALA A 443 -19.89 8.19 -14.60
N VAL A 444 -19.19 9.30 -14.84
CA VAL A 444 -19.79 10.59 -15.24
C VAL A 444 -20.56 10.43 -16.57
N LEU A 445 -19.98 9.74 -17.56
CA LEU A 445 -20.65 9.46 -18.84
C LEU A 445 -21.89 8.60 -18.66
N LEU A 446 -21.82 7.54 -17.86
CA LEU A 446 -22.95 6.65 -17.59
C LEU A 446 -24.07 7.39 -16.83
N VAL A 447 -23.73 8.22 -15.84
CA VAL A 447 -24.70 9.08 -15.16
C VAL A 447 -25.38 10.02 -16.16
N PHE A 448 -24.61 10.65 -17.05
CA PHE A 448 -25.18 11.50 -18.09
C PHE A 448 -26.14 10.74 -19.02
N ALA A 449 -25.76 9.54 -19.44
CA ALA A 449 -26.64 8.68 -20.27
C ALA A 449 -27.96 8.33 -19.55
N VAL A 450 -27.89 7.98 -18.27
CA VAL A 450 -29.10 7.72 -17.44
C VAL A 450 -29.95 8.97 -17.33
N LEU A 451 -29.37 10.15 -17.08
CA LEU A 451 -30.07 11.41 -16.99
C LEU A 451 -30.75 11.76 -18.32
N MET A 452 -30.07 11.55 -19.45
CA MET A 452 -30.63 11.73 -20.80
C MET A 452 -31.79 10.79 -21.07
N PHE A 453 -31.68 9.52 -20.69
CA PHE A 453 -32.75 8.54 -20.81
C PHE A 453 -33.99 8.93 -19.99
N LEU A 454 -33.77 9.38 -18.73
CA LEU A 454 -34.86 9.76 -17.83
C LEU A 454 -35.54 11.08 -18.21
N PHE A 455 -34.74 12.10 -18.55
CA PHE A 455 -35.29 13.43 -18.75
C PHE A 455 -35.54 13.77 -20.22
N ARG A 456 -34.88 13.09 -21.17
CA ARG A 456 -34.95 13.37 -22.60
C ARG A 456 -34.71 14.86 -22.95
N GLU A 457 -33.92 15.54 -22.09
CA GLU A 457 -33.61 16.96 -22.20
C GLU A 457 -32.16 17.18 -21.80
N TRP A 458 -31.31 17.57 -22.77
CA TRP A 458 -29.86 17.66 -22.55
C TRP A 458 -29.46 18.79 -21.59
N ARG A 459 -30.20 19.91 -21.58
CA ARG A 459 -29.87 21.09 -20.73
C ARG A 459 -29.99 20.78 -19.25
N ILE A 460 -31.05 20.14 -18.81
CA ILE A 460 -31.25 19.76 -17.42
C ILE A 460 -30.33 18.60 -17.02
N SER A 461 -30.08 17.65 -17.94
CA SER A 461 -29.15 16.56 -17.71
C SER A 461 -27.73 17.08 -17.50
N LEU A 462 -27.29 18.07 -18.31
CA LEU A 462 -26.00 18.72 -18.17
C LEU A 462 -25.91 19.55 -16.87
N ALA A 463 -26.99 20.24 -16.49
CA ALA A 463 -27.05 20.99 -15.23
C ALA A 463 -26.92 20.08 -14.00
N VAL A 464 -27.61 18.95 -13.99
CA VAL A 464 -27.49 17.96 -12.92
C VAL A 464 -26.08 17.38 -12.87
N LEU A 465 -25.52 17.02 -14.02
CA LEU A 465 -24.16 16.53 -14.11
C LEU A 465 -23.14 17.53 -13.60
N PHE A 466 -23.25 18.80 -14.00
CA PHE A 466 -22.38 19.89 -13.55
C PHE A 466 -22.36 20.00 -12.02
N ILE A 467 -23.55 19.98 -11.39
CA ILE A 467 -23.68 20.06 -9.94
C ILE A 467 -23.07 18.82 -9.27
N SER A 468 -23.26 17.63 -9.87
CA SER A 468 -22.69 16.40 -9.34
C SER A 468 -21.17 16.40 -9.36
N VAL A 469 -20.56 16.86 -10.45
CA VAL A 469 -19.11 17.02 -10.58
C VAL A 469 -18.58 18.11 -9.62
N LEU A 470 -19.34 19.20 -9.44
CA LEU A 470 -18.96 20.25 -8.49
C LEU A 470 -18.93 19.77 -7.03
N GLY A 471 -19.67 18.70 -6.71
CA GLY A 471 -19.60 18.02 -5.42
C GLY A 471 -18.22 17.46 -5.07
N ILE A 472 -17.38 17.18 -6.08
CA ILE A 472 -15.97 16.76 -5.90
C ILE A 472 -15.18 17.81 -5.11
N CYS A 473 -15.45 19.09 -5.32
CA CYS A 473 -14.79 20.16 -4.56
C CYS A 473 -15.06 20.03 -3.05
N GLY A 474 -16.25 19.56 -2.67
CA GLY A 474 -16.58 19.30 -1.26
C GLY A 474 -15.78 18.13 -0.67
N CYS A 475 -15.56 17.07 -1.45
CA CYS A 475 -14.71 15.96 -1.05
C CYS A 475 -13.26 16.42 -0.83
N LEU A 476 -12.70 17.15 -1.79
CA LEU A 476 -11.32 17.66 -1.72
C LEU A 476 -11.12 18.62 -0.54
N LEU A 477 -12.08 19.51 -0.30
CA LEU A 477 -12.05 20.42 0.85
C LEU A 477 -12.08 19.66 2.18
N ALA A 478 -12.92 18.63 2.30
CA ALA A 478 -13.00 17.82 3.52
C ALA A 478 -11.70 17.06 3.78
N LEU A 479 -11.13 16.43 2.75
CA LEU A 479 -9.85 15.73 2.84
C LEU A 479 -8.72 16.70 3.26
N TRP A 480 -8.67 17.90 2.65
CA TRP A 480 -7.67 18.90 3.00
C TRP A 480 -7.83 19.41 4.44
N LEU A 481 -9.05 19.70 4.88
CA LEU A 481 -9.33 20.20 6.24
C LEU A 481 -9.02 19.16 7.33
N THR A 482 -9.17 17.89 7.01
CA THR A 482 -8.89 16.78 7.95
C THR A 482 -7.45 16.27 7.86
N GLY A 483 -6.65 16.76 6.90
CA GLY A 483 -5.28 16.28 6.67
C GLY A 483 -5.20 14.85 6.10
N VAL A 484 -6.32 14.30 5.63
CA VAL A 484 -6.37 12.94 5.07
C VAL A 484 -5.85 12.96 3.63
N PRO A 485 -4.87 12.10 3.28
CA PRO A 485 -4.27 12.12 1.94
C PRO A 485 -5.22 11.64 0.85
N LEU A 486 -4.97 12.10 -0.38
CA LEU A 486 -5.64 11.60 -1.57
C LEU A 486 -5.07 10.24 -1.94
N ASN A 487 -5.88 9.19 -1.81
CA ASN A 487 -5.52 7.80 -2.06
C ASN A 487 -6.65 7.06 -2.78
N VAL A 488 -6.46 5.77 -3.05
CA VAL A 488 -7.44 4.96 -3.80
C VAL A 488 -8.81 4.93 -3.09
N SER A 489 -8.86 4.89 -1.74
CA SER A 489 -10.11 4.93 -0.96
C SER A 489 -10.82 6.28 -1.08
N SER A 490 -10.10 7.41 -1.03
CA SER A 490 -10.69 8.74 -1.19
C SER A 490 -11.24 8.96 -2.61
N TYR A 491 -10.55 8.48 -3.66
CA TYR A 491 -11.09 8.51 -5.03
C TYR A 491 -12.39 7.73 -5.16
N THR A 492 -12.49 6.58 -4.50
CA THR A 492 -13.74 5.82 -4.46
C THR A 492 -14.88 6.64 -3.84
N GLY A 493 -14.61 7.32 -2.72
CA GLY A 493 -15.56 8.24 -2.10
C GLY A 493 -15.98 9.38 -3.04
N ILE A 494 -15.04 9.97 -3.78
CA ILE A 494 -15.31 11.02 -4.77
C ILE A 494 -16.24 10.51 -5.88
N ILE A 495 -15.97 9.33 -6.42
CA ILE A 495 -16.81 8.72 -7.47
C ILE A 495 -18.23 8.46 -6.94
N MET A 496 -18.36 7.94 -5.72
CA MET A 496 -19.66 7.72 -5.07
C MET A 496 -20.45 9.02 -4.92
N VAL A 497 -19.82 10.12 -4.52
CA VAL A 497 -20.48 11.42 -4.30
C VAL A 497 -21.10 11.97 -5.59
N VAL A 498 -20.43 11.82 -6.74
CA VAL A 498 -21.00 12.23 -8.04
C VAL A 498 -22.36 11.54 -8.27
N GLY A 499 -22.44 10.25 -7.96
CA GLY A 499 -23.69 9.50 -8.11
C GLY A 499 -24.77 9.89 -7.10
N ILE A 500 -24.39 10.04 -5.84
CA ILE A 500 -25.33 10.40 -4.77
C ILE A 500 -25.96 11.77 -5.04
N ILE A 501 -25.19 12.76 -5.48
CA ILE A 501 -25.69 14.08 -5.82
C ILE A 501 -26.61 14.01 -7.05
N ALA A 502 -26.22 13.26 -8.09
CA ALA A 502 -27.06 13.06 -9.27
C ALA A 502 -28.40 12.42 -8.92
N GLU A 503 -28.41 11.37 -8.11
CA GLU A 503 -29.62 10.71 -7.63
C GLU A 503 -30.55 11.67 -6.88
N ASN A 504 -30.03 12.45 -5.95
CA ASN A 504 -30.81 13.45 -5.23
C ASN A 504 -31.32 14.58 -6.11
N ALA A 505 -30.60 14.95 -7.17
CA ALA A 505 -31.03 15.93 -8.16
C ALA A 505 -32.18 15.38 -9.02
N ILE A 506 -32.13 14.10 -9.42
CA ILE A 506 -33.18 13.43 -10.20
C ILE A 506 -34.53 13.59 -9.51
N PHE A 507 -34.61 13.33 -8.22
CA PHE A 507 -35.85 13.45 -7.46
C PHE A 507 -36.41 14.89 -7.44
N THR A 508 -35.55 15.90 -7.43
CA THR A 508 -35.98 17.30 -7.45
C THR A 508 -36.53 17.67 -8.83
N VAL A 509 -35.84 17.31 -9.90
CA VAL A 509 -36.29 17.55 -11.27
C VAL A 509 -37.56 16.77 -11.57
N TRP A 510 -37.70 15.55 -11.08
CA TRP A 510 -38.92 14.76 -11.22
C TRP A 510 -40.09 15.44 -10.53
N GLN A 511 -39.95 15.92 -9.30
CA GLN A 511 -41.01 16.61 -8.56
C GLN A 511 -41.41 17.91 -9.22
N TYR A 512 -40.46 18.67 -9.77
CA TYR A 512 -40.74 19.84 -10.60
C TYR A 512 -41.62 19.50 -11.80
N ARG A 513 -41.26 18.44 -12.57
CA ARG A 513 -42.03 18.00 -13.74
C ARG A 513 -43.43 17.53 -13.40
N MET A 514 -43.62 16.87 -12.28
CA MET A 514 -44.94 16.46 -11.80
C MET A 514 -45.82 17.69 -11.54
N ASN A 515 -45.31 18.70 -10.84
CA ASN A 515 -46.10 19.91 -10.58
C ASN A 515 -46.40 20.72 -11.86
N ARG A 516 -45.47 20.82 -12.80
CA ARG A 516 -45.69 21.48 -14.08
C ARG A 516 -46.80 20.82 -14.90
N ARG A 517 -46.95 19.50 -14.82
CA ARG A 517 -48.03 18.77 -15.49
C ARG A 517 -49.42 19.10 -14.95
N THR A 518 -49.51 19.58 -13.70
CA THR A 518 -50.75 19.99 -13.05
C THR A 518 -51.06 21.46 -13.26
N GLY A 519 -50.31 22.19 -14.10
CA GLY A 519 -50.60 23.57 -14.51
C GLY A 519 -49.93 24.68 -13.66
N GLY A 520 -49.00 24.35 -12.74
CA GLY A 520 -48.28 25.34 -11.95
C GLY A 520 -47.31 26.19 -12.78
N ASP A 521 -47.05 27.46 -12.39
CA ASP A 521 -46.04 28.32 -12.98
C ASP A 521 -44.61 27.75 -12.75
N VAL A 522 -43.62 28.14 -13.56
CA VAL A 522 -42.23 27.68 -13.45
C VAL A 522 -41.64 27.95 -12.04
N SER A 523 -41.85 29.18 -11.56
CA SER A 523 -41.34 29.57 -10.22
C SER A 523 -42.02 28.79 -9.10
N GLU A 524 -43.35 28.64 -9.17
CA GLU A 524 -44.12 27.88 -8.17
C GLU A 524 -43.75 26.40 -8.19
N ALA A 525 -43.54 25.82 -9.36
CA ALA A 525 -43.18 24.41 -9.49
C ALA A 525 -41.77 24.13 -8.95
N VAL A 526 -40.82 25.05 -9.08
CA VAL A 526 -39.48 24.93 -8.45
C VAL A 526 -39.58 25.08 -6.93
N ASP A 527 -40.30 26.10 -6.45
CA ASP A 527 -40.51 26.32 -5.00
C ASP A 527 -41.16 25.09 -4.34
N TYR A 528 -42.19 24.54 -4.99
CA TYR A 528 -42.85 23.31 -4.57
C TYR A 528 -41.89 22.10 -4.51
N ALA A 529 -41.11 21.90 -5.56
CA ALA A 529 -40.15 20.78 -5.62
C ALA A 529 -39.11 20.86 -4.51
N ILE A 530 -38.59 22.06 -4.20
CA ILE A 530 -37.62 22.26 -3.12
C ILE A 530 -38.28 22.07 -1.75
N ALA A 531 -39.47 22.68 -1.52
CA ALA A 531 -40.18 22.56 -0.24
C ALA A 531 -40.47 21.10 0.13
N LEU A 532 -40.88 20.28 -0.84
CA LEU A 532 -41.20 18.89 -0.61
C LEU A 532 -39.96 18.02 -0.39
N ARG A 533 -38.83 18.36 -1.04
CA ARG A 533 -37.62 17.55 -1.05
C ARG A 533 -36.58 17.94 0.00
N ILE A 534 -36.68 19.12 0.62
CA ILE A 534 -35.70 19.56 1.64
C ILE A 534 -35.64 18.60 2.83
N ARG A 535 -36.78 18.19 3.37
CA ARG A 535 -36.84 17.30 4.54
C ARG A 535 -36.25 15.91 4.25
N PRO A 536 -36.63 15.18 3.18
CA PRO A 536 -35.99 13.92 2.81
C PRO A 536 -34.48 14.07 2.56
N LYS A 537 -34.03 15.13 1.88
CA LYS A 537 -32.60 15.36 1.62
C LYS A 537 -31.80 15.59 2.88
N LEU A 538 -32.32 16.41 3.81
CA LEU A 538 -31.68 16.62 5.11
C LEU A 538 -31.60 15.32 5.91
N MET A 539 -32.68 14.54 5.94
CA MET A 539 -32.69 13.26 6.67
C MET A 539 -31.67 12.28 6.09
N THR A 540 -31.57 12.17 4.76
CA THR A 540 -30.60 11.28 4.10
C THR A 540 -29.18 11.74 4.35
N ALA A 541 -28.89 13.04 4.21
CA ALA A 541 -27.55 13.57 4.40
C ALA A 541 -27.10 13.47 5.87
N ILE A 542 -27.95 13.86 6.82
CA ILE A 542 -27.63 13.74 8.26
C ILE A 542 -27.45 12.27 8.66
N GLY A 543 -28.36 11.40 8.19
CA GLY A 543 -28.25 9.97 8.44
C GLY A 543 -26.96 9.35 7.91
N ALA A 544 -26.57 9.70 6.68
CA ALA A 544 -25.31 9.23 6.08
C ALA A 544 -24.08 9.79 6.81
N VAL A 545 -24.08 11.08 7.16
CA VAL A 545 -22.99 11.70 7.92
C VAL A 545 -22.82 11.04 9.28
N LEU A 546 -23.93 10.83 10.03
CA LEU A 546 -23.88 10.17 11.34
C LEU A 546 -23.44 8.71 11.23
N ALA A 547 -23.87 7.98 10.20
CA ALA A 547 -23.48 6.60 9.98
C ALA A 547 -21.99 6.45 9.63
N LEU A 548 -21.42 7.40 8.87
CA LEU A 548 -20.01 7.41 8.46
C LEU A 548 -19.09 8.08 9.50
N MET A 549 -19.64 8.79 10.49
CA MET A 549 -18.85 9.53 11.48
C MET A 549 -17.84 8.66 12.24
N PRO A 550 -18.20 7.48 12.79
CA PRO A 550 -17.23 6.62 13.45
C PRO A 550 -16.06 6.22 12.54
N LEU A 551 -16.36 5.95 11.27
CA LEU A 551 -15.36 5.58 10.27
C LEU A 551 -14.47 6.77 9.91
N ALA A 552 -15.02 7.97 9.76
CA ALA A 552 -14.28 9.20 9.51
C ALA A 552 -13.36 9.60 10.68
N LEU A 553 -13.75 9.25 11.90
CA LEU A 553 -12.94 9.44 13.11
C LEU A 553 -11.91 8.34 13.34
N GLY A 554 -11.85 7.33 12.48
CA GLY A 554 -10.90 6.22 12.61
C GLY A 554 -11.18 5.30 13.80
N ILE A 555 -12.43 5.25 14.30
CA ILE A 555 -12.81 4.45 15.47
C ILE A 555 -12.99 3.00 15.06
N GLY A 556 -12.14 2.11 15.59
CA GLY A 556 -12.16 0.66 15.37
C GLY A 556 -10.94 0.16 14.60
N LEU A 557 -10.60 -1.11 14.81
CA LEU A 557 -9.48 -1.76 14.11
C LEU A 557 -9.74 -1.80 12.60
N GLY A 558 -8.79 -1.32 11.80
CA GLY A 558 -8.89 -1.26 10.34
C GLY A 558 -9.79 -0.15 9.80
N ALA A 559 -10.40 0.69 10.65
CA ALA A 559 -11.21 1.83 10.23
C ALA A 559 -10.41 2.81 9.36
N GLN A 560 -9.09 2.92 9.57
CA GLN A 560 -8.18 3.79 8.82
C GLN A 560 -8.18 3.49 7.31
N MET A 561 -8.37 2.23 6.90
CA MET A 561 -8.49 1.84 5.48
C MET A 561 -9.64 2.55 4.75
N GLN A 562 -10.75 2.77 5.45
CA GLN A 562 -11.97 3.35 4.89
C GLN A 562 -12.19 4.81 5.32
N GLN A 563 -11.36 5.34 6.22
CA GLN A 563 -11.44 6.71 6.70
C GLN A 563 -11.44 7.75 5.57
N PRO A 564 -10.53 7.67 4.55
CA PRO A 564 -10.50 8.64 3.47
C PRO A 564 -11.78 8.63 2.62
N LEU A 565 -12.37 7.45 2.40
CA LEU A 565 -13.66 7.31 1.73
C LEU A 565 -14.77 8.01 2.54
N ALA A 566 -14.83 7.74 3.85
CA ALA A 566 -15.85 8.32 4.72
C ALA A 566 -15.76 9.84 4.78
N VAL A 567 -14.55 10.39 4.93
CA VAL A 567 -14.29 11.84 4.93
C VAL A 567 -14.71 12.47 3.61
N ALA A 568 -14.32 11.88 2.47
CA ALA A 568 -14.71 12.37 1.15
C ALA A 568 -16.23 12.39 0.98
N VAL A 569 -16.93 11.31 1.36
CA VAL A 569 -18.39 11.21 1.23
C VAL A 569 -19.09 12.21 2.16
N ILE A 570 -18.65 12.37 3.39
CA ILE A 570 -19.19 13.38 4.33
C ILE A 570 -19.03 14.80 3.74
N GLY A 571 -17.82 15.13 3.22
CA GLY A 571 -17.56 16.40 2.57
C GLY A 571 -18.47 16.64 1.36
N GLY A 572 -18.65 15.59 0.54
CA GLY A 572 -19.58 15.61 -0.57
C GLY A 572 -21.04 15.86 -0.15
N PHE A 573 -21.50 15.27 0.95
CA PHE A 573 -22.85 15.53 1.47
C PHE A 573 -23.01 16.95 2.02
N ILE A 574 -22.03 17.46 2.78
CA ILE A 574 -22.08 18.80 3.37
C ILE A 574 -22.18 19.87 2.26
N VAL A 575 -21.41 19.73 1.19
CA VAL A 575 -21.43 20.66 0.05
C VAL A 575 -22.56 20.36 -0.92
N GLY A 576 -22.93 19.09 -1.07
CA GLY A 576 -24.02 18.62 -1.93
C GLY A 576 -25.38 19.18 -1.53
N LEU A 577 -25.65 19.38 -0.24
CA LEU A 577 -26.89 19.99 0.22
C LEU A 577 -27.10 21.42 -0.31
N PRO A 578 -26.19 22.39 -0.11
CA PRO A 578 -26.30 23.71 -0.72
C PRO A 578 -26.36 23.66 -2.26
N LEU A 579 -25.60 22.79 -2.90
CA LEU A 579 -25.66 22.62 -4.36
C LEU A 579 -27.04 22.22 -4.84
N LEU A 580 -27.68 21.29 -4.14
CA LEU A 580 -29.02 20.78 -4.48
C LEU A 580 -30.16 21.72 -4.06
N LEU A 581 -29.96 22.59 -3.08
CA LEU A 581 -31.00 23.47 -2.54
C LEU A 581 -30.89 24.91 -3.05
N LEU A 582 -29.71 25.37 -3.49
CA LEU A 582 -29.47 26.73 -3.95
C LEU A 582 -29.09 26.76 -5.45
N VAL A 583 -28.10 25.97 -5.85
CA VAL A 583 -27.56 26.05 -7.21
C VAL A 583 -28.49 25.37 -8.24
N LEU A 584 -28.98 24.15 -7.94
CA LEU A 584 -29.89 23.43 -8.84
C LEU A 584 -31.17 24.23 -9.14
N PRO A 585 -31.91 24.76 -8.13
CA PRO A 585 -33.09 25.58 -8.43
C PRO A 585 -32.79 26.83 -9.22
N SER A 586 -31.66 27.52 -8.94
CA SER A 586 -31.24 28.71 -9.71
C SER A 586 -31.01 28.36 -11.19
N ILE A 587 -30.33 27.26 -11.48
CA ILE A 587 -30.10 26.79 -12.87
C ILE A 587 -31.44 26.37 -13.51
N MET A 588 -32.31 25.68 -12.79
CA MET A 588 -33.64 25.30 -13.29
C MET A 588 -34.46 26.52 -13.67
N LEU A 589 -34.49 27.56 -12.84
CA LEU A 589 -35.19 28.81 -13.16
C LEU A 589 -34.59 29.48 -14.41
N LEU A 590 -33.27 29.52 -14.58
CA LEU A 590 -32.62 30.07 -15.77
C LEU A 590 -32.96 29.28 -17.05
N ILE A 591 -33.03 27.96 -16.96
CA ILE A 591 -33.31 27.09 -18.11
C ILE A 591 -34.77 27.21 -18.56
N TYR A 592 -35.72 27.19 -17.61
CA TYR A 592 -37.14 27.08 -17.90
C TYR A 592 -37.85 28.43 -18.02
N LYS A 593 -37.47 29.47 -17.25
CA LYS A 593 -38.03 30.81 -17.34
C LYS A 593 -37.68 31.53 -18.66
N LYS A 594 -36.59 31.17 -19.31
CA LYS A 594 -36.18 31.70 -20.62
C LYS A 594 -36.98 31.08 -21.78
N ARG A 595 -37.86 30.12 -21.49
CA ARG A 595 -38.65 29.33 -22.46
C ARG A 595 -40.15 29.73 -22.46
N GLU A 596 -40.59 30.46 -21.43
CA GLU A 596 -41.87 31.18 -21.40
C GLU A 596 -41.67 32.60 -22.00
#